data_1ce82106d8797bfb4b8d28e6b8e4bbff
#
_entry.id   1ce82106d8797bfb4b8d28e6b8e4bbff
#
_cell.length_a   1.000
_cell.length_b   1.000
_cell.length_c   1.000
_cell.angle_alpha   90.00
_cell.angle_beta   90.00
_cell.angle_gamma   90.00
#
_symmetry.space_group_name_H-M   'P 1'
#
loop_
_entity.id
_entity.type
_entity.pdbx_description
1 polymer ?
#
loop_
_entity_poly.entity_id
_entity_poly.type
_entity_poly.pdbx_seq_one_letter_code
_entity_poly.pdbx_strand_id
1 'polypeptide(L)'
;MMMMEVTTTTTANPTKLDYHDDMWKFHSISSFVSFFQGEDGRCALILDSTIFYPQGGGQPSDTGFITISSHPHFKFIVNDVRSKDGIVFHYGFFENSGEGFESKLEKGVQVLLYVDESRRTLNSRLHSAGHLLDACLGNVGLGYLEPTKAYHFPDGPYVEYKGSVPQSEMQIKQKELEIEANKLISKGGKVSAAILPYEEACELCGGCLPDYIPKGSTPRIVKLGDTPGCPCGGTHVADISEILSMKVSQMRTKKGMTKVFYNVGS
;
A
#
# COMPACT_ATOMS: atom_id res chain seq x y z
N MET A 1 -11.08 -19.12 -40.98
CA MET A 1 -10.52 -18.06 -40.10
C MET A 1 -10.56 -18.64 -38.69
N MET A 2 -9.42 -19.27 -38.28
CA MET A 2 -9.33 -19.98 -37.00
C MET A 2 -9.10 -18.94 -35.91
N MET A 3 -10.00 -18.84 -34.96
CA MET A 3 -9.77 -18.14 -33.71
C MET A 3 -8.75 -18.94 -32.90
N MET A 4 -7.56 -18.35 -32.70
CA MET A 4 -6.63 -18.85 -31.71
C MET A 4 -7.09 -18.35 -30.35
N GLU A 5 -7.75 -19.24 -29.59
CA GLU A 5 -7.86 -19.11 -28.15
C GLU A 5 -6.43 -19.25 -27.57
N VAL A 6 -5.86 -18.13 -27.16
CA VAL A 6 -4.64 -18.17 -26.34
C VAL A 6 -5.08 -18.39 -24.89
N THR A 7 -5.44 -19.63 -24.57
CA THR A 7 -5.46 -20.13 -23.21
C THR A 7 -4.04 -20.41 -22.78
N THR A 8 -3.30 -19.39 -22.36
CA THR A 8 -2.04 -19.57 -21.64
C THR A 8 -2.34 -19.67 -20.15
N THR A 9 -2.67 -20.86 -19.69
CA THR A 9 -2.37 -21.31 -18.33
C THR A 9 -0.85 -21.50 -18.22
N THR A 10 -0.11 -20.43 -18.28
CA THR A 10 1.27 -20.44 -17.83
C THR A 10 1.24 -20.35 -16.31
N THR A 11 1.76 -21.40 -15.65
CA THR A 11 2.18 -21.35 -14.24
C THR A 11 3.33 -20.34 -14.14
N ALA A 12 3.00 -19.04 -14.21
CA ALA A 12 3.96 -17.99 -13.95
C ALA A 12 4.29 -18.06 -12.46
N ASN A 13 5.57 -18.02 -12.12
CA ASN A 13 5.97 -17.86 -10.73
C ASN A 13 5.38 -16.56 -10.17
N PRO A 14 4.98 -16.53 -8.90
CA PRO A 14 4.53 -15.29 -8.26
C PRO A 14 5.55 -14.17 -8.45
N THR A 15 5.07 -12.96 -8.69
CA THR A 15 5.93 -11.78 -8.76
C THR A 15 6.56 -11.51 -7.39
N LYS A 16 7.89 -11.39 -7.32
CA LYS A 16 8.57 -11.00 -6.10
C LYS A 16 8.24 -9.54 -5.76
N LEU A 17 7.82 -9.29 -4.51
CA LEU A 17 7.44 -7.96 -4.04
C LEU A 17 8.64 -7.28 -3.34
N ASP A 18 9.53 -6.65 -4.11
CA ASP A 18 10.76 -6.04 -3.57
C ASP A 18 10.48 -4.87 -2.61
N TYR A 19 9.29 -4.21 -2.69
CA TYR A 19 8.87 -3.21 -1.72
C TYR A 19 8.55 -3.81 -0.33
N HIS A 20 8.45 -5.13 -0.18
CA HIS A 20 8.39 -5.78 1.12
C HIS A 20 9.74 -5.77 1.83
N ASP A 21 10.84 -5.86 1.07
CA ASP A 21 12.21 -5.83 1.59
C ASP A 21 12.66 -4.37 1.82
N ASP A 22 12.34 -3.47 0.87
CA ASP A 22 12.67 -2.04 0.94
C ASP A 22 11.53 -1.20 0.33
N MET A 23 10.66 -0.68 1.19
CA MET A 23 9.50 0.12 0.76
C MET A 23 9.84 1.58 0.43
N TRP A 24 11.09 1.99 0.63
CA TRP A 24 11.59 3.34 0.34
C TRP A 24 12.39 3.41 -0.96
N LYS A 25 12.51 2.28 -1.67
CA LYS A 25 13.18 2.19 -2.95
C LYS A 25 12.26 2.66 -4.08
N PHE A 26 12.73 3.67 -4.85
CA PHE A 26 11.97 4.26 -5.96
C PHE A 26 12.48 3.83 -7.33
N HIS A 27 13.66 3.19 -7.39
CA HIS A 27 14.28 2.69 -8.62
C HIS A 27 14.75 1.26 -8.43
N SER A 28 14.54 0.40 -9.42
CA SER A 28 15.07 -0.96 -9.41
C SER A 28 15.24 -1.52 -10.82
N ILE A 29 15.89 -2.66 -10.90
CA ILE A 29 15.98 -3.47 -12.11
C ILE A 29 15.15 -4.72 -11.89
N SER A 30 14.44 -5.15 -12.93
CA SER A 30 13.66 -6.38 -12.96
C SER A 30 13.76 -7.02 -14.33
N SER A 31 13.22 -8.21 -14.51
CA SER A 31 13.17 -8.90 -15.81
C SER A 31 11.73 -8.94 -16.31
N PHE A 32 11.56 -8.66 -17.59
CA PHE A 32 10.28 -8.78 -18.26
C PHE A 32 9.87 -10.26 -18.37
N VAL A 33 8.62 -10.56 -17.99
CA VAL A 33 8.06 -11.92 -18.07
C VAL A 33 7.09 -12.04 -19.23
N SER A 34 6.09 -11.16 -19.30
CA SER A 34 5.08 -11.18 -20.36
C SER A 34 4.32 -9.86 -20.47
N PHE A 35 3.71 -9.68 -21.63
CA PHE A 35 2.75 -8.61 -21.91
C PHE A 35 1.33 -9.17 -21.78
N PHE A 36 0.46 -8.44 -21.13
CA PHE A 36 -0.95 -8.76 -21.00
C PHE A 36 -1.80 -7.67 -21.67
N GLN A 37 -2.79 -8.10 -22.44
CA GLN A 37 -3.80 -7.22 -22.99
C GLN A 37 -5.18 -7.73 -22.57
N GLY A 38 -5.90 -6.93 -21.79
CA GLY A 38 -7.23 -7.25 -21.32
C GLY A 38 -8.28 -7.06 -22.40
N GLU A 39 -9.43 -7.68 -22.22
CA GLU A 39 -10.61 -7.51 -23.09
C GLU A 39 -11.14 -6.06 -23.10
N ASP A 40 -10.86 -5.33 -22.02
CA ASP A 40 -11.17 -3.90 -21.87
C ASP A 40 -10.17 -2.98 -22.59
N GLY A 41 -9.22 -3.55 -23.33
CA GLY A 41 -8.17 -2.83 -24.06
C GLY A 41 -7.00 -2.33 -23.20
N ARG A 42 -7.02 -2.56 -21.87
CA ARG A 42 -5.88 -2.19 -21.01
C ARG A 42 -4.71 -3.14 -21.24
N CYS A 43 -3.53 -2.55 -21.31
CA CYS A 43 -2.27 -3.27 -21.42
C CYS A 43 -1.55 -3.29 -20.08
N ALA A 44 -0.84 -4.37 -19.78
CA ALA A 44 0.00 -4.47 -18.61
C ALA A 44 1.32 -5.20 -18.90
N LEU A 45 2.39 -4.76 -18.25
CA LEU A 45 3.63 -5.52 -18.17
C LEU A 45 3.61 -6.40 -16.92
N ILE A 46 4.03 -7.65 -17.07
CA ILE A 46 4.27 -8.59 -15.98
C ILE A 46 5.77 -8.79 -15.85
N LEU A 47 6.29 -8.66 -14.64
CA LEU A 47 7.70 -8.72 -14.30
C LEU A 47 7.95 -9.84 -13.29
N ASP A 48 9.20 -10.31 -13.19
CA ASP A 48 9.59 -11.30 -12.19
C ASP A 48 9.64 -10.72 -10.77
N SER A 49 9.99 -9.44 -10.66
CA SER A 49 9.96 -8.71 -9.39
C SER A 49 9.47 -7.27 -9.57
N THR A 50 9.03 -6.61 -8.50
CA THR A 50 8.58 -5.23 -8.58
C THR A 50 8.74 -4.47 -7.28
N ILE A 51 9.09 -3.18 -7.43
CA ILE A 51 9.00 -2.18 -6.36
C ILE A 51 7.68 -1.41 -6.39
N PHE A 52 6.85 -1.56 -7.45
CA PHE A 52 5.55 -0.91 -7.54
C PHE A 52 4.54 -1.55 -6.59
N TYR A 53 3.92 -0.74 -5.73
CA TYR A 53 2.87 -1.20 -4.84
C TYR A 53 1.54 -1.36 -5.59
N PRO A 54 0.95 -2.56 -5.62
CA PRO A 54 -0.39 -2.77 -6.17
C PRO A 54 -1.44 -2.25 -5.19
N GLN A 55 -2.54 -1.70 -5.70
CA GLN A 55 -3.63 -1.23 -4.84
C GLN A 55 -4.11 -2.36 -3.92
N GLY A 56 -4.13 -2.08 -2.63
CA GLY A 56 -4.57 -3.03 -1.61
C GLY A 56 -4.56 -2.42 -0.21
N GLY A 57 -5.16 -3.09 0.80
CA GLY A 57 -5.12 -2.64 2.18
C GLY A 57 -5.56 -1.19 2.41
N GLY A 58 -6.46 -0.67 1.56
CA GLY A 58 -6.89 0.73 1.62
C GLY A 58 -5.94 1.74 0.99
N GLN A 59 -4.73 1.34 0.56
CA GLN A 59 -3.75 2.21 -0.10
C GLN A 59 -3.93 2.17 -1.62
N PRO A 60 -3.88 3.33 -2.35
CA PRO A 60 -3.88 3.35 -3.81
C PRO A 60 -2.60 2.77 -4.38
N SER A 61 -2.66 2.32 -5.64
CA SER A 61 -1.48 1.84 -6.36
C SER A 61 -0.47 2.95 -6.61
N ASP A 62 0.77 2.55 -6.79
CA ASP A 62 1.78 3.44 -7.35
C ASP A 62 1.52 3.74 -8.81
N THR A 63 2.17 4.81 -9.28
CA THR A 63 2.35 5.16 -10.67
C THR A 63 3.84 5.37 -10.94
N GLY A 64 4.19 5.53 -12.22
CA GLY A 64 5.57 5.77 -12.62
C GLY A 64 5.81 5.33 -14.06
N PHE A 65 7.00 4.81 -14.34
CA PHE A 65 7.31 4.31 -15.68
C PHE A 65 8.36 3.19 -15.66
N ILE A 66 8.39 2.44 -16.76
CA ILE A 66 9.33 1.35 -16.99
C ILE A 66 10.07 1.64 -18.30
N THR A 67 11.41 1.43 -18.30
CA THR A 67 12.28 1.64 -19.48
C THR A 67 13.15 0.42 -19.73
N ILE A 68 13.82 0.40 -20.89
CA ILE A 68 14.84 -0.59 -21.23
C ILE A 68 16.13 0.17 -21.56
N SER A 69 17.23 -0.17 -20.86
CA SER A 69 18.52 0.53 -21.04
C SER A 69 19.05 0.50 -22.48
N SER A 70 18.86 -0.62 -23.19
CA SER A 70 19.26 -0.78 -24.59
C SER A 70 18.38 -0.06 -25.61
N HIS A 71 17.24 0.49 -25.20
CA HIS A 71 16.26 1.13 -26.06
C HIS A 71 15.79 2.46 -25.47
N PRO A 72 16.52 3.57 -25.66
CA PRO A 72 16.25 4.86 -25.01
C PRO A 72 14.85 5.43 -25.28
N HIS A 73 14.23 5.05 -26.40
CA HIS A 73 12.88 5.49 -26.77
C HIS A 73 11.76 4.59 -26.18
N PHE A 74 12.12 3.48 -25.54
CA PHE A 74 11.15 2.61 -24.87
C PHE A 74 10.79 3.25 -23.52
N LYS A 75 9.55 3.63 -23.37
CA LYS A 75 9.00 4.08 -22.09
C LYS A 75 7.55 3.66 -21.98
N PHE A 76 7.29 2.83 -20.98
CA PHE A 76 5.95 2.38 -20.62
C PHE A 76 5.50 3.14 -19.38
N ILE A 77 4.45 3.93 -19.50
CA ILE A 77 3.87 4.71 -18.39
C ILE A 77 2.96 3.78 -17.59
N VAL A 78 3.26 3.61 -16.32
CA VAL A 78 2.44 2.84 -15.37
C VAL A 78 1.47 3.78 -14.68
N ASN A 79 0.18 3.59 -14.90
CA ASN A 79 -0.89 4.40 -14.32
C ASN A 79 -1.75 3.67 -13.28
N ASP A 80 -1.67 2.33 -13.24
CA ASP A 80 -2.35 1.50 -12.24
C ASP A 80 -1.56 0.20 -12.02
N VAL A 81 -1.56 -0.31 -10.80
CA VAL A 81 -0.91 -1.59 -10.47
C VAL A 81 -1.89 -2.45 -9.67
N ARG A 82 -2.08 -3.69 -10.10
CA ARG A 82 -2.98 -4.65 -9.48
C ARG A 82 -2.29 -5.98 -9.23
N SER A 83 -2.69 -6.67 -8.18
CA SER A 83 -2.24 -8.03 -7.90
C SER A 83 -3.41 -9.00 -8.00
N LYS A 84 -3.20 -10.12 -8.68
CA LYS A 84 -4.16 -11.22 -8.77
C LYS A 84 -3.38 -12.54 -8.81
N ASP A 85 -3.77 -13.48 -7.96
CA ASP A 85 -3.20 -14.83 -7.87
C ASP A 85 -1.65 -14.84 -7.78
N GLY A 86 -1.09 -13.87 -7.02
CA GLY A 86 0.35 -13.70 -6.83
C GLY A 86 1.09 -13.02 -7.98
N ILE A 87 0.41 -12.67 -9.07
CA ILE A 87 0.98 -11.94 -10.21
C ILE A 87 0.66 -10.45 -10.09
N VAL A 88 1.66 -9.60 -10.32
CA VAL A 88 1.49 -8.14 -10.36
C VAL A 88 1.42 -7.66 -11.81
N PHE A 89 0.34 -6.97 -12.12
CA PHE A 89 0.03 -6.37 -13.42
C PHE A 89 0.32 -4.87 -13.33
N HIS A 90 1.28 -4.40 -14.12
CA HIS A 90 1.61 -2.98 -14.24
C HIS A 90 0.85 -2.43 -15.45
N TYR A 91 -0.38 -1.92 -15.21
CA TYR A 91 -1.24 -1.38 -16.26
C TYR A 91 -0.76 -0.01 -16.72
N GLY A 92 -0.83 0.21 -18.03
CA GLY A 92 -0.40 1.48 -18.60
C GLY A 92 -0.40 1.51 -20.12
N PHE A 93 0.47 2.34 -20.67
CA PHE A 93 0.58 2.52 -22.11
C PHE A 93 2.02 2.95 -22.51
N PHE A 94 2.38 2.73 -23.75
CA PHE A 94 3.65 3.22 -24.31
C PHE A 94 3.54 4.72 -24.63
N GLU A 95 4.47 5.53 -24.10
CA GLU A 95 4.47 6.99 -24.26
C GLU A 95 4.58 7.43 -25.74
N ASN A 96 5.37 6.70 -26.52
CA ASN A 96 5.49 6.91 -27.94
C ASN A 96 4.94 5.69 -28.67
N SER A 97 3.71 5.77 -29.17
CA SER A 97 3.02 4.71 -29.91
C SER A 97 3.58 4.50 -31.35
N GLY A 98 4.89 4.59 -31.50
CA GLY A 98 5.59 4.19 -32.70
C GLY A 98 5.63 2.67 -32.80
N GLU A 99 5.37 2.14 -33.97
CA GLU A 99 5.26 0.71 -34.27
C GLU A 99 6.38 -0.14 -33.69
N GLY A 100 6.02 -1.27 -33.05
CA GLY A 100 6.93 -2.39 -32.78
C GLY A 100 7.61 -2.41 -31.42
N PHE A 101 7.14 -1.71 -30.39
CA PHE A 101 7.71 -1.86 -29.05
C PHE A 101 7.42 -3.23 -28.42
N GLU A 102 6.27 -3.82 -28.73
CA GLU A 102 5.91 -5.18 -28.29
C GLU A 102 6.91 -6.24 -28.78
N SER A 103 7.44 -6.08 -30.00
CA SER A 103 8.43 -6.99 -30.58
C SER A 103 9.84 -6.87 -29.95
N LYS A 104 10.08 -5.83 -29.14
CA LYS A 104 11.35 -5.61 -28.42
C LYS A 104 11.33 -6.16 -27.00
N LEU A 105 10.16 -6.58 -26.51
CA LEU A 105 9.97 -7.17 -25.19
C LEU A 105 10.09 -8.71 -25.30
N GLU A 106 11.30 -9.20 -25.28
CA GLU A 106 11.56 -10.64 -25.13
C GLU A 106 11.61 -11.00 -23.65
N LYS A 107 11.08 -12.18 -23.30
CA LYS A 107 11.14 -12.69 -21.92
C LYS A 107 12.60 -12.73 -21.42
N GLY A 108 12.82 -12.18 -20.23
CA GLY A 108 14.15 -12.07 -19.61
C GLY A 108 14.88 -10.75 -19.91
N VAL A 109 14.35 -9.89 -20.80
CA VAL A 109 14.92 -8.56 -21.00
C VAL A 109 14.89 -7.78 -19.69
N GLN A 110 16.03 -7.16 -19.34
CA GLN A 110 16.11 -6.31 -18.16
C GLN A 110 15.42 -4.98 -18.40
N VAL A 111 14.56 -4.62 -17.46
CA VAL A 111 13.82 -3.37 -17.42
C VAL A 111 14.19 -2.57 -16.18
N LEU A 112 14.14 -1.25 -16.31
CA LEU A 112 14.37 -0.30 -15.22
C LEU A 112 13.02 0.24 -14.77
N LEU A 113 12.74 0.13 -13.48
CA LEU A 113 11.53 0.58 -12.83
C LEU A 113 11.77 1.93 -12.15
N TYR A 114 10.83 2.87 -12.34
CA TYR A 114 10.84 4.19 -11.72
C TYR A 114 9.47 4.48 -11.14
N VAL A 115 9.35 4.45 -9.83
CA VAL A 115 8.12 4.80 -9.10
C VAL A 115 8.04 6.31 -8.94
N ASP A 116 6.84 6.88 -9.09
CA ASP A 116 6.56 8.28 -8.75
C ASP A 116 6.77 8.48 -7.24
N GLU A 117 7.89 9.09 -6.89
CA GLU A 117 8.33 9.31 -5.52
C GLU A 117 7.34 10.18 -4.74
N SER A 118 6.83 11.25 -5.36
CA SER A 118 5.90 12.17 -4.71
C SER A 118 4.60 11.47 -4.33
N ARG A 119 4.05 10.69 -5.26
CA ARG A 119 2.84 9.89 -5.03
C ARG A 119 3.06 8.81 -3.96
N ARG A 120 4.13 8.04 -4.05
CA ARG A 120 4.49 7.00 -3.08
C ARG A 120 4.66 7.59 -1.68
N THR A 121 5.36 8.71 -1.57
CA THR A 121 5.59 9.40 -0.29
C THR A 121 4.27 9.85 0.33
N LEU A 122 3.38 10.47 -0.45
CA LEU A 122 2.06 10.87 0.03
C LEU A 122 1.22 9.67 0.46
N ASN A 123 1.18 8.61 -0.34
CA ASN A 123 0.44 7.38 0.00
C ASN A 123 0.99 6.73 1.27
N SER A 124 2.31 6.69 1.45
CA SER A 124 2.97 6.16 2.64
C SER A 124 2.68 7.00 3.89
N ARG A 125 2.64 8.34 3.77
CA ARG A 125 2.22 9.24 4.86
C ARG A 125 0.78 8.99 5.27
N LEU A 126 -0.13 8.93 4.31
CA LEU A 126 -1.55 8.66 4.55
C LEU A 126 -1.77 7.30 5.20
N HIS A 127 -1.09 6.27 4.71
CA HIS A 127 -1.20 4.92 5.28
C HIS A 127 -0.65 4.87 6.71
N SER A 128 0.54 5.44 6.94
CA SER A 128 1.12 5.52 8.28
C SER A 128 0.27 6.32 9.24
N ALA A 129 -0.35 7.41 8.79
CA ALA A 129 -1.28 8.20 9.59
C ALA A 129 -2.52 7.40 10.02
N GLY A 130 -3.05 6.53 9.14
CA GLY A 130 -4.14 5.62 9.50
C GLY A 130 -3.76 4.66 10.61
N HIS A 131 -2.59 4.02 10.53
CA HIS A 131 -2.08 3.16 11.61
C HIS A 131 -1.77 3.95 12.90
N LEU A 132 -1.32 5.20 12.77
CA LEU A 132 -1.07 6.04 13.94
C LEU A 132 -2.37 6.38 14.68
N LEU A 133 -3.49 6.56 13.96
CA LEU A 133 -4.81 6.72 14.59
C LEU A 133 -5.18 5.51 15.44
N ASP A 134 -4.95 4.29 14.96
CA ASP A 134 -5.23 3.06 15.72
C ASP A 134 -4.46 3.07 17.06
N ALA A 135 -3.20 3.48 17.04
CA ALA A 135 -2.38 3.61 18.24
C ALA A 135 -2.88 4.72 19.21
N CYS A 136 -3.48 5.79 18.69
CA CYS A 136 -4.01 6.89 19.50
C CYS A 136 -5.30 6.55 20.23
N LEU A 137 -6.12 5.61 19.73
CA LEU A 137 -7.44 5.31 20.29
C LEU A 137 -7.38 4.96 21.79
N GLY A 138 -6.44 4.10 22.18
CA GLY A 138 -6.28 3.73 23.58
C GLY A 138 -5.97 4.91 24.50
N ASN A 139 -5.13 5.83 24.04
CA ASN A 139 -4.67 6.99 24.80
C ASN A 139 -5.75 8.03 25.01
N VAL A 140 -6.79 8.07 24.16
CA VAL A 140 -7.92 9.01 24.29
C VAL A 140 -9.20 8.35 24.80
N GLY A 141 -9.10 7.13 25.36
CA GLY A 141 -10.24 6.41 25.92
C GLY A 141 -11.19 5.81 24.89
N LEU A 142 -10.75 5.63 23.64
CA LEU A 142 -11.49 5.01 22.56
C LEU A 142 -10.98 3.60 22.20
N GLY A 143 -10.19 2.97 23.07
CA GLY A 143 -9.61 1.65 22.85
C GLY A 143 -10.61 0.50 22.70
N TYR A 144 -11.91 0.76 22.91
CA TYR A 144 -13.00 -0.20 22.64
C TYR A 144 -13.44 -0.21 21.16
N LEU A 145 -12.95 0.73 20.35
CA LEU A 145 -13.22 0.77 18.90
C LEU A 145 -12.32 -0.22 18.18
N GLU A 146 -12.91 -1.15 17.43
CA GLU A 146 -12.21 -2.21 16.71
C GLU A 146 -12.02 -1.78 15.23
N PRO A 147 -10.78 -1.72 14.68
CA PRO A 147 -10.55 -1.42 13.27
C PRO A 147 -11.23 -2.41 12.33
N THR A 148 -11.90 -1.93 11.28
CA THR A 148 -12.60 -2.78 10.32
C THR A 148 -12.19 -2.51 8.89
N LYS A 149 -12.14 -1.24 8.49
CA LYS A 149 -11.84 -0.82 7.12
C LYS A 149 -11.05 0.47 7.12
N ALA A 150 -10.09 0.56 6.22
CA ALA A 150 -9.35 1.78 5.96
C ALA A 150 -9.44 2.21 4.49
N TYR A 151 -9.34 3.51 4.28
CA TYR A 151 -9.26 4.15 2.97
C TYR A 151 -8.24 5.28 3.07
N HIS A 152 -7.07 5.07 2.46
CA HIS A 152 -5.91 5.97 2.56
C HIS A 152 -5.68 6.74 1.26
N PHE A 153 -6.73 6.95 0.47
CA PHE A 153 -6.64 7.74 -0.76
C PHE A 153 -6.66 9.23 -0.44
N PRO A 154 -5.89 10.04 -1.19
CA PRO A 154 -5.78 11.48 -0.91
C PRO A 154 -7.09 12.28 -0.98
N ASP A 155 -8.09 11.75 -1.67
CA ASP A 155 -9.40 12.40 -1.88
C ASP A 155 -10.37 12.30 -0.69
N GLY A 156 -9.98 11.63 0.41
CA GLY A 156 -10.80 11.55 1.62
C GLY A 156 -10.44 10.38 2.52
N PRO A 157 -9.21 10.36 3.07
CA PRO A 157 -8.74 9.25 3.89
C PRO A 157 -9.54 9.12 5.20
N TYR A 158 -9.83 7.87 5.56
CA TYR A 158 -10.50 7.55 6.82
C TYR A 158 -10.12 6.14 7.30
N VAL A 159 -10.26 5.93 8.60
CA VAL A 159 -10.34 4.59 9.21
C VAL A 159 -11.74 4.41 9.79
N GLU A 160 -12.31 3.23 9.58
CA GLU A 160 -13.62 2.83 10.11
C GLU A 160 -13.43 1.81 11.22
N TYR A 161 -14.15 2.03 12.32
CA TYR A 161 -14.08 1.22 13.50
C TYR A 161 -15.47 0.69 13.85
N LYS A 162 -15.57 -0.54 14.31
CA LYS A 162 -16.76 -1.07 14.95
C LYS A 162 -16.82 -0.51 16.36
N GLY A 163 -17.96 0.07 16.71
CA GLY A 163 -18.22 0.77 17.95
C GLY A 163 -18.78 2.16 17.70
N SER A 164 -19.35 2.76 18.74
CA SER A 164 -20.04 4.05 18.66
C SER A 164 -19.46 5.03 19.66
N VAL A 165 -19.20 6.25 19.20
CA VAL A 165 -18.84 7.37 20.07
C VAL A 165 -20.10 8.22 20.27
N PRO A 166 -20.47 8.58 21.53
CA PRO A 166 -21.60 9.45 21.80
C PRO A 166 -21.49 10.79 21.09
N GLN A 167 -22.61 11.30 20.56
CA GLN A 167 -22.61 12.56 19.82
C GLN A 167 -22.09 13.73 20.66
N SER A 168 -22.36 13.72 21.96
CA SER A 168 -21.87 14.75 22.90
C SER A 168 -20.35 14.76 23.08
N GLU A 169 -19.67 13.65 22.84
CA GLU A 169 -18.23 13.49 23.00
C GLU A 169 -17.47 13.65 21.68
N MET A 170 -18.16 13.57 20.54
CA MET A 170 -17.58 13.46 19.21
C MET A 170 -16.54 14.55 18.91
N GLN A 171 -16.88 15.82 19.19
CA GLN A 171 -15.97 16.95 18.92
C GLN A 171 -14.76 16.97 19.86
N ILE A 172 -14.96 16.53 21.11
CA ILE A 172 -13.88 16.46 22.10
C ILE A 172 -12.91 15.36 21.66
N LYS A 173 -13.42 14.16 21.36
CA LYS A 173 -12.62 13.03 20.92
C LYS A 173 -11.87 13.28 19.60
N GLN A 174 -12.51 14.00 18.68
CA GLN A 174 -11.86 14.44 17.44
C GLN A 174 -10.60 15.29 17.73
N LYS A 175 -10.71 16.25 18.64
CA LYS A 175 -9.59 17.11 19.04
C LYS A 175 -8.52 16.33 19.81
N GLU A 176 -8.92 15.46 20.73
CA GLU A 176 -8.00 14.64 21.52
C GLU A 176 -7.18 13.72 20.61
N LEU A 177 -7.80 13.06 19.61
CA LEU A 177 -7.10 12.25 18.61
C LEU A 177 -6.11 13.08 17.80
N GLU A 178 -6.50 14.27 17.34
CA GLU A 178 -5.60 15.15 16.59
C GLU A 178 -4.38 15.58 17.43
N ILE A 179 -4.60 15.93 18.69
CA ILE A 179 -3.52 16.32 19.61
C ILE A 179 -2.58 15.14 19.87
N GLU A 180 -3.13 13.97 20.19
CA GLU A 180 -2.32 12.78 20.49
C GLU A 180 -1.53 12.32 19.26
N ALA A 181 -2.14 12.31 18.08
CA ALA A 181 -1.44 11.97 16.84
C ALA A 181 -0.29 12.93 16.56
N ASN A 182 -0.48 14.24 16.68
CA ASN A 182 0.57 15.21 16.46
C ASN A 182 1.67 15.16 17.54
N LYS A 183 1.35 14.77 18.75
CA LYS A 183 2.33 14.51 19.81
C LYS A 183 3.24 13.33 19.42
N LEU A 184 2.67 12.22 18.91
CA LEU A 184 3.44 11.07 18.43
C LEU A 184 4.28 11.42 17.19
N ILE A 185 3.74 12.19 16.25
CA ILE A 185 4.45 12.69 15.08
C ILE A 185 5.66 13.55 15.52
N SER A 186 5.46 14.46 16.45
CA SER A 186 6.54 15.32 16.96
C SER A 186 7.63 14.53 17.74
N LYS A 187 7.24 13.46 18.44
CA LYS A 187 8.18 12.56 19.10
C LYS A 187 9.02 11.78 18.07
N GLY A 188 8.44 11.48 16.91
CA GLY A 188 9.05 10.61 15.91
C GLY A 188 9.12 9.15 16.36
N GLY A 189 9.81 8.34 15.58
CA GLY A 189 10.05 6.93 15.85
C GLY A 189 10.21 6.15 14.55
N LYS A 190 11.22 5.30 14.50
CA LYS A 190 11.51 4.48 13.32
C LYS A 190 10.33 3.56 12.99
N VAL A 191 10.03 3.48 11.71
CA VAL A 191 9.08 2.50 11.17
C VAL A 191 9.86 1.30 10.67
N SER A 192 9.42 0.12 11.05
CA SER A 192 10.02 -1.14 10.63
C SER A 192 8.97 -2.07 10.04
N ALA A 193 9.40 -2.93 9.13
CA ALA A 193 8.57 -3.98 8.55
C ALA A 193 9.40 -5.26 8.47
N ALA A 194 8.80 -6.40 8.83
CA ALA A 194 9.45 -7.70 8.74
C ALA A 194 8.40 -8.79 8.44
N ILE A 195 8.83 -9.81 7.69
CA ILE A 195 8.06 -11.06 7.54
C ILE A 195 8.49 -11.97 8.68
N LEU A 196 7.55 -12.34 9.53
CA LEU A 196 7.85 -13.06 10.78
C LEU A 196 7.05 -14.37 10.85
N PRO A 197 7.58 -15.40 11.53
CA PRO A 197 6.78 -16.56 11.93
C PRO A 197 5.53 -16.11 12.71
N TYR A 198 4.44 -16.88 12.59
CA TYR A 198 3.13 -16.53 13.17
C TYR A 198 3.21 -16.17 14.66
N GLU A 199 3.95 -16.95 15.45
CA GLU A 199 4.08 -16.78 16.89
C GLU A 199 4.80 -15.47 17.24
N GLU A 200 5.91 -15.17 16.58
CA GLU A 200 6.64 -13.90 16.75
C GLU A 200 5.80 -12.70 16.32
N ALA A 201 5.04 -12.86 15.24
CA ALA A 201 4.09 -11.85 14.77
C ALA A 201 2.99 -11.58 15.80
N CYS A 202 2.44 -12.62 16.44
CA CYS A 202 1.47 -12.48 17.53
C CYS A 202 2.04 -11.68 18.71
N GLU A 203 3.25 -12.00 19.15
CA GLU A 203 3.90 -11.30 20.26
C GLU A 203 4.08 -9.81 19.93
N LEU A 204 4.57 -9.51 18.72
CA LEU A 204 4.80 -8.14 18.29
C LEU A 204 3.50 -7.33 18.14
N CYS A 205 2.39 -8.00 17.85
CA CYS A 205 1.07 -7.40 17.69
C CYS A 205 0.24 -7.33 19.00
N GLY A 206 0.86 -7.61 20.15
CA GLY A 206 0.20 -7.55 21.45
C GLY A 206 -0.52 -8.83 21.88
N GLY A 207 -0.12 -9.97 21.32
CA GLY A 207 -0.53 -11.32 21.75
C GLY A 207 -1.51 -12.02 20.81
N CYS A 208 -2.06 -11.35 19.80
CA CYS A 208 -2.94 -11.99 18.81
C CYS A 208 -2.83 -11.34 17.43
N LEU A 209 -3.18 -12.13 16.42
CA LEU A 209 -3.37 -11.66 15.05
C LEU A 209 -4.84 -11.75 14.64
N PRO A 210 -5.30 -10.95 13.67
CA PRO A 210 -6.64 -11.09 13.13
C PRO A 210 -6.93 -12.49 12.58
N ASP A 211 -8.18 -12.97 12.74
CA ASP A 211 -8.61 -14.32 12.38
C ASP A 211 -8.40 -14.68 10.89
N TYR A 212 -8.33 -13.68 10.01
CA TYR A 212 -8.07 -13.90 8.59
C TYR A 212 -6.61 -14.26 8.27
N ILE A 213 -5.70 -14.19 9.25
CA ILE A 213 -4.30 -14.61 9.09
C ILE A 213 -4.17 -16.06 9.54
N PRO A 214 -3.84 -16.99 8.62
CA PRO A 214 -3.76 -18.39 8.95
C PRO A 214 -2.66 -18.68 9.98
N LYS A 215 -2.94 -19.54 10.96
CA LYS A 215 -1.92 -20.06 11.88
C LYS A 215 -0.82 -20.79 11.09
N GLY A 216 0.42 -20.57 11.50
CA GLY A 216 1.60 -21.15 10.80
C GLY A 216 2.00 -20.42 9.52
N SER A 217 1.33 -19.32 9.14
CA SER A 217 1.78 -18.44 8.06
C SER A 217 2.92 -17.52 8.53
N THR A 218 3.52 -16.80 7.58
CA THR A 218 4.56 -15.81 7.85
C THR A 218 4.07 -14.41 7.40
N PRO A 219 3.21 -13.75 8.20
CA PRO A 219 2.70 -12.43 7.86
C PRO A 219 3.81 -11.36 7.88
N ARG A 220 3.65 -10.34 7.02
CA ARG A 220 4.43 -9.12 7.12
C ARG A 220 3.84 -8.22 8.20
N ILE A 221 4.66 -7.85 9.18
CA ILE A 221 4.28 -6.99 10.29
C ILE A 221 4.96 -5.64 10.13
N VAL A 222 4.19 -4.57 10.28
CA VAL A 222 4.68 -3.20 10.31
C VAL A 222 4.56 -2.66 11.74
N LYS A 223 5.58 -1.98 12.21
CA LYS A 223 5.61 -1.34 13.53
C LYS A 223 6.02 0.11 13.40
N LEU A 224 5.24 1.01 13.98
CA LEU A 224 5.48 2.44 14.02
C LEU A 224 6.07 2.82 15.39
N GLY A 225 7.38 3.06 15.46
CA GLY A 225 8.05 3.40 16.72
C GLY A 225 7.81 2.36 17.83
N ASP A 226 7.31 2.82 18.97
CA ASP A 226 7.03 1.98 20.14
C ASP A 226 5.61 1.38 20.15
N THR A 227 4.78 1.63 19.13
CA THR A 227 3.41 1.08 19.07
C THR A 227 3.42 -0.43 18.83
N PRO A 228 2.36 -1.16 19.19
CA PRO A 228 2.22 -2.54 18.78
C PRO A 228 2.32 -2.69 17.26
N GLY A 229 2.88 -3.79 16.79
CA GLY A 229 2.91 -4.11 15.37
C GLY A 229 1.52 -4.42 14.83
N CYS A 230 1.35 -4.33 13.53
CA CYS A 230 0.13 -4.75 12.85
C CYS A 230 0.45 -5.45 11.53
N PRO A 231 -0.33 -6.46 11.12
CA PRO A 231 -0.19 -7.08 9.82
C PRO A 231 -0.51 -6.09 8.72
N CYS A 232 0.47 -5.79 7.87
CA CYS A 232 0.27 -4.84 6.78
C CYS A 232 1.21 -5.10 5.60
N GLY A 233 0.65 -5.19 4.40
CA GLY A 233 1.38 -5.32 3.14
C GLY A 233 1.76 -3.99 2.49
N GLY A 234 1.35 -2.85 3.07
CA GLY A 234 1.50 -1.53 2.47
C GLY A 234 2.88 -0.89 2.64
N THR A 235 3.00 0.31 2.07
CA THR A 235 4.20 1.14 2.23
C THR A 235 3.97 2.22 3.28
N HIS A 236 5.02 2.56 4.00
CA HIS A 236 4.99 3.48 5.12
C HIS A 236 6.16 4.45 5.08
N VAL A 237 6.09 5.53 5.86
CA VAL A 237 7.22 6.44 6.10
C VAL A 237 8.35 5.72 6.83
N ALA A 238 9.58 6.23 6.75
CA ALA A 238 10.72 5.64 7.46
C ALA A 238 10.74 6.04 8.94
N ASP A 239 10.21 7.21 9.25
CA ASP A 239 10.03 7.70 10.61
C ASP A 239 8.66 8.36 10.75
N ILE A 240 8.01 8.21 11.91
CA ILE A 240 6.68 8.77 12.18
C ILE A 240 6.66 10.29 11.96
N SER A 241 7.77 10.99 12.21
CA SER A 241 7.88 12.44 11.99
C SER A 241 7.73 12.85 10.53
N GLU A 242 7.95 11.95 9.57
CA GLU A 242 7.74 12.21 8.14
C GLU A 242 6.27 12.31 7.74
N ILE A 243 5.32 11.96 8.63
CA ILE A 243 3.89 12.26 8.46
C ILE A 243 3.67 13.78 8.46
N LEU A 244 4.58 14.55 9.05
CA LEU A 244 4.65 16.00 9.24
C LEU A 244 3.60 16.53 10.20
N SER A 245 2.33 16.34 9.92
CA SER A 245 1.21 16.67 10.80
C SER A 245 -0.02 15.87 10.41
N MET A 246 -0.96 15.74 11.35
CA MET A 246 -2.26 15.15 11.11
C MET A 246 -3.36 16.10 11.55
N LYS A 247 -4.38 16.24 10.72
CA LYS A 247 -5.64 16.89 11.08
C LYS A 247 -6.75 15.86 11.05
N VAL A 248 -7.46 15.68 12.15
CA VAL A 248 -8.69 14.88 12.19
C VAL A 248 -9.82 15.78 11.72
N SER A 249 -10.20 15.64 10.45
CA SER A 249 -11.15 16.57 9.80
C SER A 249 -12.60 16.32 10.21
N GLN A 250 -12.97 15.08 10.50
CA GLN A 250 -14.31 14.69 10.91
C GLN A 250 -14.30 13.35 11.65
N MET A 251 -15.18 13.24 12.63
CA MET A 251 -15.62 11.94 13.17
C MET A 251 -17.13 11.82 13.01
N ARG A 252 -17.62 10.62 12.68
CA ARG A 252 -19.07 10.36 12.63
C ARG A 252 -19.37 8.91 12.93
N THR A 253 -20.42 8.68 13.71
CA THR A 253 -20.96 7.36 13.98
C THR A 253 -22.26 7.13 13.21
N LYS A 254 -22.39 5.97 12.58
CA LYS A 254 -23.61 5.53 11.92
C LYS A 254 -23.73 4.01 12.01
N LYS A 255 -24.88 3.52 12.51
CA LYS A 255 -25.20 2.09 12.59
C LYS A 255 -24.10 1.26 13.32
N GLY A 256 -23.59 1.79 14.46
CA GLY A 256 -22.58 1.08 15.24
C GLY A 256 -21.15 1.15 14.67
N MET A 257 -20.94 1.90 13.60
CA MET A 257 -19.65 2.10 12.98
C MET A 257 -19.21 3.56 13.13
N THR A 258 -17.99 3.79 13.57
CA THR A 258 -17.40 5.13 13.68
C THR A 258 -16.33 5.32 12.61
N LYS A 259 -16.45 6.37 11.79
CA LYS A 259 -15.41 6.78 10.84
C LYS A 259 -14.67 7.99 11.37
N VAL A 260 -13.35 7.89 11.31
CA VAL A 260 -12.42 8.99 11.62
C VAL A 260 -11.75 9.41 10.31
N PHE A 261 -12.10 10.59 9.83
CA PHE A 261 -11.51 11.19 8.62
C PHE A 261 -10.31 12.05 9.02
N TYR A 262 -9.26 12.00 8.22
CA TYR A 262 -8.03 12.73 8.51
C TYR A 262 -7.37 13.28 7.25
N ASN A 263 -6.40 14.15 7.42
CA ASN A 263 -5.49 14.63 6.39
C ASN A 263 -4.09 14.70 6.99
N VAL A 264 -3.07 14.61 6.15
CA VAL A 264 -1.67 14.77 6.55
C VAL A 264 -1.11 16.08 6.00
N GLY A 265 -0.07 16.61 6.65
CA GLY A 265 0.61 17.81 6.20
C GLY A 265 1.28 17.63 4.83
N SER A 266 1.36 18.73 4.08
CA SER A 266 2.06 18.83 2.80
C SER A 266 3.54 19.18 3.01
#